data_8073863db30dc0e7a043412d10ea0646
#
_entry.id   8073863db30dc0e7a043412d10ea0646
#
_cell.length_a   1.000
_cell.length_b   1.000
_cell.length_c   1.000
_cell.angle_alpha   90.00
_cell.angle_beta   90.00
_cell.angle_gamma   90.00
#
_symmetry.space_group_name_H-M   'P 1'
#
loop_
_entity.id
_entity.type
_entity.pdbx_description
1 polymer ?
#
loop_
_entity_poly.entity_id
_entity_poly.type
_entity_poly.pdbx_seq_one_letter_code
_entity_poly.pdbx_strand_id
1 'polypeptide(L)'
;GLSDDRIDQNQYRSMPQTSEGRKLLAALLRDTGHDLQGIPGFRTSYGEWTLSGPNGFLIPVRDKDGLIQGMKIRLDEGEPGRKYRWLSSRNAPNGTRSYSWTHVTGSTASKRTYITEGPLKGDVASYLDNDALFVCIGGVFALHGLKDTLMSLGVTEVVEAMDMDQMTNPQVRRAIQSIRQEVQSIRGIRYSKYVWNPA
;
A
#
# COMPACT_ATOMS: atom_id res chain seq x y z
N GLY A 1 -10.77 9.93 12.00
CA GLY A 1 -10.42 9.63 10.62
C GLY A 1 -9.50 10.70 10.05
N LEU A 2 -9.10 10.57 8.80
CA LEU A 2 -8.39 11.62 8.08
C LEU A 2 -9.34 12.79 7.80
N SER A 3 -8.81 14.02 7.77
CA SER A 3 -9.54 15.20 7.27
C SER A 3 -9.69 15.12 5.74
N ASP A 4 -10.64 15.87 5.18
CA ASP A 4 -10.86 15.92 3.73
C ASP A 4 -9.59 16.43 3.00
N ASP A 5 -8.91 17.42 3.55
CA ASP A 5 -7.64 17.91 3.00
C ASP A 5 -6.58 16.81 2.95
N ARG A 6 -6.48 15.97 3.98
CA ARG A 6 -5.54 14.85 4.00
C ARG A 6 -5.95 13.75 3.03
N ILE A 7 -7.24 13.49 2.85
CA ILE A 7 -7.77 12.56 1.84
C ILE A 7 -7.36 13.01 0.44
N ASP A 8 -7.48 14.31 0.16
CA ASP A 8 -7.07 14.88 -1.13
C ASP A 8 -5.55 14.88 -1.33
N GLN A 9 -4.76 15.23 -0.30
CA GLN A 9 -3.29 15.15 -0.33
C GLN A 9 -2.80 13.72 -0.58
N ASN A 10 -3.43 12.73 0.05
CA ASN A 10 -3.12 11.31 -0.17
C ASN A 10 -3.64 10.80 -1.52
N GLN A 11 -4.43 11.60 -2.24
CA GLN A 11 -5.00 11.27 -3.55
C GLN A 11 -5.88 10.01 -3.52
N TYR A 12 -6.65 9.81 -2.45
CA TYR A 12 -7.65 8.75 -2.42
C TYR A 12 -8.77 9.08 -3.40
N ARG A 13 -9.18 8.13 -4.22
CA ARG A 13 -10.23 8.32 -5.23
C ARG A 13 -11.10 7.08 -5.32
N SER A 14 -12.38 7.27 -5.58
CA SER A 14 -13.30 6.17 -5.83
C SER A 14 -13.05 5.52 -7.18
N MET A 15 -13.23 4.20 -7.24
CA MET A 15 -13.28 3.49 -8.53
C MET A 15 -14.51 3.94 -9.32
N PRO A 16 -14.39 4.19 -10.64
CA PRO A 16 -15.57 4.40 -11.48
C PRO A 16 -16.49 3.19 -11.39
N GLN A 17 -17.77 3.43 -11.06
CA GLN A 17 -18.73 2.37 -10.76
C GLN A 17 -19.18 1.63 -12.02
N THR A 18 -19.29 2.33 -13.16
CA THR A 18 -19.79 1.78 -14.41
C THR A 18 -18.69 1.40 -15.39
N SER A 19 -18.99 0.47 -16.30
CA SER A 19 -18.09 0.09 -17.40
C SER A 19 -17.76 1.29 -18.30
N GLU A 20 -18.73 2.12 -18.57
CA GLU A 20 -18.60 3.34 -19.37
C GLU A 20 -17.68 4.35 -18.71
N GLY A 21 -17.85 4.57 -17.39
CA GLY A 21 -16.97 5.47 -16.63
C GLY A 21 -15.51 5.00 -16.60
N ARG A 22 -15.27 3.68 -16.57
CA ARG A 22 -13.92 3.10 -16.62
C ARG A 22 -13.28 3.23 -17.99
N LYS A 23 -14.03 3.10 -19.07
CA LYS A 23 -13.57 3.37 -20.44
C LYS A 23 -13.31 4.85 -20.66
N LEU A 24 -14.21 5.71 -20.20
CA LEU A 24 -14.06 7.16 -20.29
C LEU A 24 -12.79 7.64 -19.58
N LEU A 25 -12.52 7.14 -18.37
CA LEU A 25 -11.27 7.45 -17.63
C LEU A 25 -10.05 7.03 -18.45
N ALA A 26 -10.05 5.83 -19.01
CA ALA A 26 -8.93 5.35 -19.81
C ALA A 26 -8.73 6.19 -21.09
N ALA A 27 -9.82 6.59 -21.74
CA ALA A 27 -9.78 7.47 -22.92
C ALA A 27 -9.19 8.85 -22.55
N LEU A 28 -9.69 9.49 -21.48
CA LEU A 28 -9.19 10.79 -21.02
C LEU A 28 -7.70 10.78 -20.70
N LEU A 29 -7.20 9.71 -20.05
CA LEU A 29 -5.77 9.58 -19.76
C LEU A 29 -4.94 9.47 -21.06
N ARG A 30 -5.42 8.73 -22.04
CA ARG A 30 -4.72 8.62 -23.34
C ARG A 30 -4.76 9.91 -24.14
N ASP A 31 -5.87 10.62 -24.12
CA ASP A 31 -6.05 11.91 -24.81
C ASP A 31 -5.11 12.99 -24.21
N THR A 32 -4.78 12.86 -22.92
CA THR A 32 -3.77 13.70 -22.25
C THR A 32 -2.33 13.19 -22.41
N GLY A 33 -2.10 12.19 -23.28
CA GLY A 33 -0.77 11.72 -23.65
C GLY A 33 -0.19 10.61 -22.77
N HIS A 34 -1.00 10.02 -21.86
CA HIS A 34 -0.52 8.92 -21.02
C HIS A 34 -0.60 7.57 -21.74
N ASP A 35 0.49 6.81 -21.70
CA ASP A 35 0.49 5.41 -22.10
C ASP A 35 -0.02 4.54 -20.95
N LEU A 36 -1.05 3.74 -21.22
CA LEU A 36 -1.63 2.81 -20.24
C LEU A 36 -0.98 1.42 -20.29
N GLN A 37 -0.13 1.16 -21.27
CA GLN A 37 0.62 -0.09 -21.36
C GLN A 37 1.56 -0.23 -20.16
N GLY A 38 1.53 -1.39 -19.52
CA GLY A 38 2.38 -1.63 -18.35
C GLY A 38 1.84 -1.10 -17.01
N ILE A 39 0.73 -0.36 -17.00
CA ILE A 39 0.13 0.16 -15.77
C ILE A 39 -0.87 -0.86 -15.21
N PRO A 40 -0.65 -1.37 -13.96
CA PRO A 40 -1.57 -2.31 -13.33
C PRO A 40 -3.00 -1.76 -13.22
N GLY A 41 -3.97 -2.60 -13.54
CA GLY A 41 -5.39 -2.22 -13.55
C GLY A 41 -5.91 -1.86 -14.93
N PHE A 42 -5.10 -1.28 -15.81
CA PHE A 42 -5.52 -1.03 -17.18
C PHE A 42 -5.35 -2.27 -18.06
N ARG A 43 -6.27 -2.44 -19.00
CA ARG A 43 -6.30 -3.53 -19.97
C ARG A 43 -7.10 -3.13 -21.20
N THR A 44 -7.02 -3.91 -22.27
CA THR A 44 -7.95 -3.77 -23.40
C THR A 44 -9.13 -4.74 -23.28
N SER A 45 -10.28 -4.29 -23.77
CA SER A 45 -11.51 -5.07 -23.91
C SER A 45 -12.16 -4.68 -25.23
N TYR A 46 -12.36 -5.64 -26.14
CA TYR A 46 -12.87 -5.39 -27.50
C TYR A 46 -12.08 -4.28 -28.24
N GLY A 47 -10.77 -4.24 -28.05
CA GLY A 47 -9.87 -3.26 -28.67
C GLY A 47 -9.79 -1.89 -27.97
N GLU A 48 -10.60 -1.62 -26.97
CA GLU A 48 -10.60 -0.37 -26.22
C GLU A 48 -9.94 -0.52 -24.85
N TRP A 49 -9.22 0.52 -24.41
CA TRP A 49 -8.67 0.56 -23.04
C TRP A 49 -9.76 0.78 -22.00
N THR A 50 -9.62 0.11 -20.88
CA THR A 50 -10.52 0.23 -19.72
C THR A 50 -9.78 -0.05 -18.43
N LEU A 51 -10.34 0.41 -17.31
CA LEU A 51 -9.84 0.12 -15.97
C LEU A 51 -10.56 -1.12 -15.41
N SER A 52 -9.80 -2.09 -14.90
CA SER A 52 -10.30 -3.29 -14.22
C SER A 52 -10.29 -3.12 -12.71
N GLY A 53 -11.11 -3.88 -12.03
CA GLY A 53 -11.10 -4.00 -10.58
C GLY A 53 -12.53 -3.97 -10.00
N PRO A 54 -12.70 -4.41 -8.75
CA PRO A 54 -13.96 -4.28 -8.02
C PRO A 54 -14.26 -2.83 -7.66
N ASN A 55 -15.49 -2.57 -7.22
CA ASN A 55 -15.86 -1.29 -6.64
C ASN A 55 -15.20 -1.06 -5.29
N GLY A 56 -14.95 0.18 -4.97
CA GLY A 56 -14.26 0.60 -3.77
C GLY A 56 -13.50 1.90 -3.96
N PHE A 57 -12.62 2.22 -3.05
CA PHE A 57 -11.74 3.35 -3.23
C PHE A 57 -10.26 2.95 -3.36
N LEU A 58 -9.55 3.72 -4.18
CA LEU A 58 -8.15 3.54 -4.49
C LEU A 58 -7.27 4.18 -3.41
N ILE A 59 -6.28 3.44 -2.97
CA ILE A 59 -5.26 3.86 -2.02
C ILE A 59 -3.92 3.81 -2.74
N PRO A 60 -3.28 4.94 -3.05
CA PRO A 60 -1.95 4.97 -3.63
C PRO A 60 -0.92 4.34 -2.70
N VAL A 61 -0.06 3.50 -3.25
CA VAL A 61 1.09 2.91 -2.55
C VAL A 61 2.34 3.62 -3.07
N ARG A 62 3.01 4.37 -2.19
CA ARG A 62 4.11 5.27 -2.53
C ARG A 62 5.44 4.73 -2.08
N ASP A 63 6.49 5.06 -2.82
CA ASP A 63 7.87 4.86 -2.38
C ASP A 63 8.35 5.99 -1.44
N LYS A 64 9.65 5.95 -1.09
CA LYS A 64 10.30 6.97 -0.24
C LYS A 64 10.36 8.37 -0.86
N ASP A 65 10.24 8.48 -2.18
CA ASP A 65 10.26 9.73 -2.94
C ASP A 65 8.85 10.26 -3.21
N GLY A 66 7.82 9.57 -2.68
CA GLY A 66 6.41 9.91 -2.84
C GLY A 66 5.80 9.46 -4.17
N LEU A 67 6.54 8.73 -5.00
CA LEU A 67 6.06 8.24 -6.29
C LEU A 67 5.11 7.06 -6.12
N ILE A 68 4.02 7.04 -6.87
CA ILE A 68 3.04 5.96 -6.83
C ILE A 68 3.59 4.72 -7.55
N GLN A 69 3.85 3.65 -6.81
CA GLN A 69 4.31 2.36 -7.31
C GLN A 69 3.17 1.42 -7.71
N GLY A 70 2.01 1.62 -7.12
CA GLY A 70 0.82 0.82 -7.35
C GLY A 70 -0.34 1.32 -6.53
N MET A 71 -1.48 0.63 -6.64
CA MET A 71 -2.68 1.01 -5.89
C MET A 71 -3.32 -0.21 -5.23
N LYS A 72 -3.81 -0.03 -4.02
CA LYS A 72 -4.76 -0.95 -3.38
C LYS A 72 -6.19 -0.43 -3.52
N ILE A 73 -7.12 -1.34 -3.59
CA ILE A 73 -8.56 -1.04 -3.57
C ILE A 73 -9.07 -1.51 -2.20
N ARG A 74 -9.64 -0.60 -1.42
CA ARG A 74 -10.51 -0.98 -0.32
C ARG A 74 -11.90 -1.22 -0.88
N LEU A 75 -12.37 -2.44 -0.74
CA LEU A 75 -13.65 -2.87 -1.30
C LEU A 75 -14.82 -2.25 -0.56
N ASP A 76 -15.86 -1.82 -1.29
CA ASP A 76 -17.12 -1.36 -0.70
C ASP A 76 -17.83 -2.52 0.00
N GLU A 77 -17.83 -3.68 -0.66
CA GLU A 77 -18.35 -4.95 -0.13
C GLU A 77 -17.20 -5.94 -0.03
N GLY A 78 -16.59 -6.02 1.15
CA GLY A 78 -15.48 -6.95 1.42
C GLY A 78 -15.96 -8.18 2.18
N GLU A 79 -15.53 -9.36 1.75
CA GLU A 79 -15.66 -10.57 2.55
C GLU A 79 -14.77 -10.51 3.81
N PRO A 80 -15.12 -11.21 4.90
CA PRO A 80 -14.24 -11.33 6.06
C PRO A 80 -12.83 -11.79 5.64
N GLY A 81 -11.80 -11.02 6.03
CA GLY A 81 -10.41 -11.26 5.66
C GLY A 81 -10.00 -10.82 4.25
N ARG A 82 -10.91 -10.31 3.43
CA ARG A 82 -10.62 -9.83 2.07
C ARG A 82 -11.12 -8.41 1.83
N LYS A 83 -10.81 -7.50 2.72
CA LYS A 83 -11.21 -6.08 2.62
C LYS A 83 -10.42 -5.27 1.59
N TYR A 84 -9.26 -5.78 1.17
CA TYR A 84 -8.34 -5.08 0.27
C TYR A 84 -7.89 -5.97 -0.88
N ARG A 85 -7.72 -5.37 -2.07
CA ARG A 85 -7.13 -6.02 -3.24
C ARG A 85 -6.12 -5.07 -3.90
N TRP A 86 -5.10 -5.64 -4.52
CA TRP A 86 -4.24 -4.88 -5.42
C TRP A 86 -4.97 -4.58 -6.72
N LEU A 87 -4.85 -3.35 -7.21
CA LEU A 87 -5.29 -3.00 -8.57
C LEU A 87 -4.38 -3.72 -9.55
N SER A 88 -4.92 -4.66 -10.32
CA SER A 88 -4.16 -5.53 -11.23
C SER A 88 -5.06 -6.02 -12.36
N SER A 89 -4.47 -6.18 -13.54
CA SER A 89 -5.15 -6.67 -14.76
C SER A 89 -4.39 -7.83 -15.44
N ARG A 90 -3.48 -8.49 -14.72
CA ARG A 90 -2.48 -9.44 -15.27
C ARG A 90 -3.01 -10.56 -16.17
N ASN A 91 -4.27 -10.95 -16.01
CA ASN A 91 -4.88 -12.06 -16.76
C ASN A 91 -5.75 -11.57 -17.92
N ALA A 92 -5.68 -10.29 -18.25
CA ALA A 92 -6.47 -9.69 -19.32
C ALA A 92 -5.58 -9.25 -20.49
N PRO A 93 -6.13 -9.11 -21.72
CA PRO A 93 -5.37 -8.59 -22.87
C PRO A 93 -4.73 -7.23 -22.56
N ASN A 94 -3.44 -7.09 -22.86
CA ASN A 94 -2.61 -5.93 -22.51
C ASN A 94 -2.61 -5.55 -21.03
N GLY A 95 -3.03 -6.49 -20.17
CA GLY A 95 -3.08 -6.28 -18.73
C GLY A 95 -1.73 -6.46 -18.06
N THR A 96 -1.57 -5.79 -16.92
CA THR A 96 -0.31 -5.76 -16.16
C THR A 96 -0.52 -6.25 -14.74
N ARG A 97 0.46 -7.02 -14.26
CA ARG A 97 0.52 -7.51 -12.88
C ARG A 97 0.88 -6.39 -11.92
N SER A 98 0.18 -6.32 -10.78
CA SER A 98 0.66 -5.55 -9.62
C SER A 98 1.58 -6.39 -8.75
N TYR A 99 2.49 -5.73 -8.04
CA TYR A 99 3.32 -6.33 -7.01
C TYR A 99 2.88 -5.84 -5.63
N SER A 100 3.30 -6.56 -4.58
CA SER A 100 3.02 -6.17 -3.19
C SER A 100 4.10 -5.21 -2.70
N TRP A 101 4.03 -3.97 -3.17
CA TRP A 101 4.98 -2.92 -2.82
C TRP A 101 4.88 -2.52 -1.34
N THR A 102 6.01 -2.10 -0.79
CA THR A 102 6.07 -1.42 0.50
C THR A 102 5.64 0.04 0.33
N HIS A 103 4.76 0.52 1.21
CA HIS A 103 4.32 1.92 1.20
C HIS A 103 5.06 2.74 2.25
N VAL A 104 5.50 3.93 1.87
CA VAL A 104 6.18 4.89 2.74
C VAL A 104 5.30 6.11 2.92
N THR A 105 5.11 6.54 4.17
CA THR A 105 4.34 7.74 4.51
C THR A 105 4.96 8.45 5.71
N GLY A 106 4.77 9.76 5.81
CA GLY A 106 5.36 10.60 6.85
C GLY A 106 6.73 11.17 6.48
N SER A 107 7.45 11.69 7.49
CA SER A 107 8.71 12.43 7.28
C SER A 107 9.89 11.49 7.03
N THR A 108 10.37 11.44 5.79
CA THR A 108 11.55 10.64 5.40
C THR A 108 12.87 11.16 5.98
N ALA A 109 12.88 12.32 6.63
CA ALA A 109 14.04 12.83 7.37
C ALA A 109 14.25 12.10 8.70
N SER A 110 13.24 11.38 9.20
CA SER A 110 13.32 10.62 10.45
C SER A 110 14.28 9.45 10.34
N LYS A 111 15.10 9.25 11.40
CA LYS A 111 15.95 8.06 11.56
C LYS A 111 15.23 6.91 12.25
N ARG A 112 14.00 7.14 12.73
CA ARG A 112 13.12 6.15 13.35
C ARG A 112 11.90 5.94 12.45
N THR A 113 11.55 4.69 12.21
CA THR A 113 10.35 4.33 11.46
C THR A 113 9.51 3.29 12.19
N TYR A 114 8.23 3.33 11.96
CA TYR A 114 7.28 2.31 12.40
C TYR A 114 6.95 1.37 11.23
N ILE A 115 6.95 0.06 11.48
CA ILE A 115 6.44 -0.91 10.49
C ILE A 115 5.03 -1.32 10.89
N THR A 116 4.07 -1.16 9.95
CA THR A 116 2.68 -1.58 10.16
C THR A 116 2.13 -2.29 8.93
N GLU A 117 0.95 -2.90 9.06
CA GLU A 117 0.26 -3.56 7.96
C GLU A 117 -0.67 -2.59 7.23
N GLY A 118 -0.50 -2.51 5.92
CA GLY A 118 -1.39 -1.81 5.00
C GLY A 118 -1.21 -0.29 4.95
N PRO A 119 -1.26 0.28 3.72
CA PRO A 119 -0.98 1.70 3.49
C PRO A 119 -1.96 2.63 4.22
N LEU A 120 -3.27 2.32 4.21
CA LEU A 120 -4.26 3.17 4.87
C LEU A 120 -4.04 3.32 6.37
N LYS A 121 -3.62 2.23 7.06
CA LYS A 121 -3.29 2.31 8.49
C LYS A 121 -2.07 3.20 8.73
N GLY A 122 -1.04 3.05 7.91
CA GLY A 122 0.14 3.89 7.98
C GLY A 122 -0.15 5.36 7.75
N ASP A 123 -0.94 5.68 6.73
CA ASP A 123 -1.35 7.05 6.45
C ASP A 123 -2.12 7.70 7.61
N VAL A 124 -3.06 6.94 8.20
CA VAL A 124 -3.80 7.42 9.38
C VAL A 124 -2.88 7.56 10.59
N ALA A 125 -2.03 6.57 10.86
CA ALA A 125 -1.13 6.60 12.01
C ALA A 125 -0.09 7.72 11.88
N SER A 126 0.50 7.91 10.70
CA SER A 126 1.42 9.01 10.41
C SER A 126 0.76 10.37 10.64
N TYR A 127 -0.46 10.56 10.12
CA TYR A 127 -1.22 11.81 10.31
C TYR A 127 -1.50 12.11 11.78
N LEU A 128 -1.86 11.09 12.57
CA LEU A 128 -2.17 11.24 13.99
C LEU A 128 -0.92 11.43 14.86
N ASP A 129 0.25 10.99 14.38
CA ASP A 129 1.54 11.10 15.08
C ASP A 129 2.47 12.13 14.41
N ASN A 130 1.93 13.31 14.08
CA ASN A 130 2.66 14.47 13.56
C ASN A 130 3.60 14.12 12.38
N ASP A 131 3.07 13.40 11.40
CA ASP A 131 3.80 12.92 10.23
C ASP A 131 5.01 12.01 10.56
N ALA A 132 4.93 11.23 11.63
CA ALA A 132 5.91 10.20 11.93
C ALA A 132 6.09 9.24 10.73
N LEU A 133 7.32 8.79 10.52
CA LEU A 133 7.65 7.91 9.40
C LEU A 133 7.10 6.51 9.61
N PHE A 134 6.27 6.06 8.68
CA PHE A 134 5.76 4.69 8.61
C PHE A 134 6.21 4.00 7.32
N VAL A 135 6.64 2.76 7.45
CA VAL A 135 6.88 1.83 6.34
C VAL A 135 5.84 0.71 6.45
N CYS A 136 4.93 0.66 5.49
CA CYS A 136 3.77 -0.21 5.54
C CYS A 136 3.93 -1.38 4.57
N ILE A 137 3.81 -2.60 5.06
CA ILE A 137 3.85 -3.79 4.21
C ILE A 137 2.48 -4.04 3.55
N GLY A 138 2.51 -4.54 2.33
CA GLY A 138 1.28 -4.79 1.54
C GLY A 138 0.41 -5.94 2.04
N GLY A 139 0.83 -6.63 3.07
CA GLY A 139 0.26 -7.78 3.75
C GLY A 139 1.36 -8.54 4.48
N VAL A 140 1.01 -9.29 5.50
CA VAL A 140 1.98 -9.92 6.44
C VAL A 140 3.03 -10.83 5.78
N PHE A 141 2.78 -11.32 4.57
CA PHE A 141 3.73 -12.12 3.78
C PHE A 141 4.39 -11.34 2.63
N ALA A 142 4.09 -10.04 2.49
CA ALA A 142 4.53 -9.23 1.37
C ALA A 142 5.74 -8.37 1.79
N LEU A 143 6.90 -9.00 1.96
CA LEU A 143 8.14 -8.34 2.38
C LEU A 143 8.98 -7.82 1.20
N HIS A 144 8.46 -7.94 -0.03
CA HIS A 144 9.19 -7.49 -1.22
C HIS A 144 9.57 -6.01 -1.11
N GLY A 145 10.86 -5.72 -1.19
CA GLY A 145 11.42 -4.37 -1.10
C GLY A 145 11.51 -3.78 0.30
N LEU A 146 11.07 -4.48 1.37
CA LEU A 146 11.14 -3.92 2.74
C LEU A 146 12.57 -3.54 3.14
N LYS A 147 13.51 -4.47 2.97
CA LYS A 147 14.92 -4.25 3.29
C LYS A 147 15.51 -3.07 2.51
N ASP A 148 15.31 -3.05 1.20
CA ASP A 148 15.83 -2.00 0.32
C ASP A 148 15.21 -0.65 0.66
N THR A 149 13.92 -0.61 0.99
CA THR A 149 13.23 0.60 1.45
C THR A 149 13.86 1.13 2.75
N LEU A 150 14.04 0.28 3.76
CA LEU A 150 14.63 0.69 5.04
C LEU A 150 16.07 1.18 4.87
N MET A 151 16.86 0.49 4.06
CA MET A 151 18.24 0.90 3.76
C MET A 151 18.29 2.24 3.01
N SER A 152 17.44 2.43 2.02
CA SER A 152 17.39 3.67 1.22
C SER A 152 16.90 4.88 2.02
N LEU A 153 16.05 4.68 3.04
CA LEU A 153 15.64 5.70 3.99
C LEU A 153 16.76 6.06 4.99
N GLY A 154 17.77 5.20 5.14
CA GLY A 154 18.85 5.41 6.08
C GLY A 154 18.39 5.46 7.54
N VAL A 155 17.36 4.70 7.88
CA VAL A 155 16.83 4.60 9.25
C VAL A 155 17.78 3.80 10.12
N THR A 156 17.84 4.16 11.40
CA THR A 156 18.67 3.49 12.40
C THR A 156 17.84 2.82 13.50
N GLU A 157 16.54 3.11 13.53
CA GLU A 157 15.60 2.52 14.48
C GLU A 157 14.32 2.10 13.77
N VAL A 158 13.92 0.85 14.00
CA VAL A 158 12.67 0.28 13.50
C VAL A 158 11.83 -0.17 14.68
N VAL A 159 10.59 0.30 14.71
CA VAL A 159 9.60 -0.07 15.71
C VAL A 159 8.51 -0.91 15.04
N GLU A 160 8.33 -2.15 15.47
CA GLU A 160 7.21 -2.99 15.04
C GLU A 160 5.92 -2.46 15.67
N ALA A 161 4.98 -2.01 14.83
CA ALA A 161 3.65 -1.50 15.22
C ALA A 161 2.56 -2.28 14.46
N MET A 162 2.62 -3.61 14.57
CA MET A 162 1.68 -4.53 13.92
C MET A 162 0.45 -4.75 14.80
N ASP A 163 -0.65 -5.16 14.19
CA ASP A 163 -1.89 -5.48 14.93
C ASP A 163 -1.65 -6.56 16.00
N MET A 164 -2.40 -6.46 17.09
CA MET A 164 -2.26 -7.37 18.25
C MET A 164 -2.90 -8.74 18.02
N ASP A 165 -3.56 -8.98 16.90
CA ASP A 165 -4.11 -10.30 16.51
C ASP A 165 -3.02 -11.38 16.32
N GLN A 166 -1.76 -10.99 16.22
CA GLN A 166 -0.60 -11.90 16.31
C GLN A 166 -0.61 -12.78 17.58
N MET A 167 -1.29 -12.34 18.62
CA MET A 167 -1.39 -13.09 19.88
C MET A 167 -2.20 -14.37 19.71
N THR A 168 -3.18 -14.35 18.82
CA THR A 168 -4.15 -15.45 18.62
C THR A 168 -3.98 -16.17 17.27
N ASN A 169 -3.36 -15.53 16.25
CA ASN A 169 -3.22 -16.07 14.91
C ASN A 169 -1.78 -16.55 14.62
N PRO A 170 -1.54 -17.89 14.51
CA PRO A 170 -0.21 -18.43 14.25
C PRO A 170 0.39 -18.02 12.91
N GLN A 171 -0.43 -17.75 11.88
CA GLN A 171 0.05 -17.32 10.57
C GLN A 171 0.60 -15.88 10.64
N VAL A 172 -0.14 -15.00 11.31
CA VAL A 172 0.31 -13.62 11.57
C VAL A 172 1.61 -13.63 12.37
N ARG A 173 1.70 -14.47 13.40
CA ARG A 173 2.92 -14.61 14.20
C ARG A 173 4.14 -15.02 13.36
N ARG A 174 4.00 -16.00 12.46
CA ARG A 174 5.10 -16.42 11.56
C ARG A 174 5.52 -15.28 10.63
N ALA A 175 4.56 -14.57 10.06
CA ALA A 175 4.85 -13.45 9.18
C ALA A 175 5.60 -12.32 9.89
N ILE A 176 5.21 -12.00 11.14
CA ILE A 176 5.91 -11.02 11.96
C ILE A 176 7.34 -11.49 12.30
N GLN A 177 7.55 -12.78 12.55
CA GLN A 177 8.90 -13.32 12.71
C GLN A 177 9.75 -13.11 11.46
N SER A 178 9.19 -13.29 10.26
CA SER A 178 9.90 -13.03 9.01
C SER A 178 10.25 -11.55 8.83
N ILE A 179 9.33 -10.63 9.18
CA ILE A 179 9.60 -9.19 9.20
C ILE A 179 10.78 -8.87 10.14
N ARG A 180 10.74 -9.42 11.34
CA ARG A 180 11.78 -9.23 12.35
C ARG A 180 13.14 -9.73 11.86
N GLN A 181 13.20 -10.92 11.27
CA GLN A 181 14.42 -11.48 10.70
C GLN A 181 14.96 -10.60 9.57
N GLU A 182 14.10 -10.12 8.68
CA GLU A 182 14.47 -9.22 7.59
C GLU A 182 15.08 -7.93 8.13
N VAL A 183 14.43 -7.26 9.07
CA VAL A 183 14.91 -6.01 9.68
C VAL A 183 16.22 -6.23 10.44
N GLN A 184 16.32 -7.29 11.24
CA GLN A 184 17.53 -7.61 12.03
C GLN A 184 18.71 -8.03 11.15
N SER A 185 18.49 -8.43 9.91
CA SER A 185 19.55 -8.70 8.93
C SER A 185 20.26 -7.42 8.46
N ILE A 186 19.68 -6.24 8.71
CA ILE A 186 20.25 -4.95 8.31
C ILE A 186 21.21 -4.47 9.41
N ARG A 187 22.48 -4.36 9.08
CA ARG A 187 23.50 -3.92 10.04
C ARG A 187 23.25 -2.48 10.51
N GLY A 188 23.30 -2.26 11.82
CA GLY A 188 23.19 -0.93 12.42
C GLY A 188 21.76 -0.48 12.72
N ILE A 189 20.73 -1.29 12.46
CA ILE A 189 19.36 -1.00 12.84
C ILE A 189 19.07 -1.54 14.25
N ARG A 190 18.54 -0.68 15.12
CA ARG A 190 17.90 -1.10 16.37
C ARG A 190 16.46 -1.49 16.09
N TYR A 191 16.06 -2.64 16.60
CA TYR A 191 14.69 -3.13 16.48
C TYR A 191 14.01 -3.13 17.84
N SER A 192 12.81 -2.58 17.90
CA SER A 192 11.93 -2.61 19.07
C SER A 192 10.51 -2.96 18.67
N LYS A 193 9.67 -3.31 19.64
CA LYS A 193 8.28 -3.63 19.43
C LYS A 193 7.41 -2.70 20.25
N TYR A 194 6.40 -2.13 19.62
CA TYR A 194 5.33 -1.43 20.31
C TYR A 194 4.23 -2.43 20.69
N VAL A 195 3.88 -2.45 21.98
CA VAL A 195 2.85 -3.34 22.50
C VAL A 195 1.82 -2.50 23.22
N TRP A 196 0.57 -2.63 22.83
CA TRP A 196 -0.56 -2.00 23.53
C TRP A 196 -1.54 -3.06 24.00
N ASN A 197 -2.30 -2.76 25.06
CA ASN A 197 -3.36 -3.64 25.51
C ASN A 197 -4.57 -3.44 24.58
N PRO A 198 -5.04 -4.48 23.87
CA PRO A 198 -6.30 -4.40 23.16
C PRO A 198 -7.40 -4.32 24.22
N ALA A 199 -8.01 -3.14 24.36
CA ALA A 199 -9.18 -2.93 25.22
C ALA A 199 -10.42 -3.59 24.60
#